data_15b0ad6eb691bb2591c3309b5504d0a1
#
_entry.id   15b0ad6eb691bb2591c3309b5504d0a1
#
_cell.length_a   1.000
_cell.length_b   1.000
_cell.length_c   1.000
_cell.angle_alpha   90.00
_cell.angle_beta   90.00
_cell.angle_gamma   90.00
#
_symmetry.space_group_name_H-M   'P 1'
#
loop_
_entity.id
_entity.type
_entity.pdbx_description
1 polymer ?
#
loop_
_entity_poly.entity_id
_entity_poly.type
_entity_poly.pdbx_seq_one_letter_code
_entity_poly.pdbx_strand_id
1 'polypeptide(L)'
;MATKSKRVAVGKRELQETAVAVEDLAIEEGVVGLAQAAEGVDKLEAGREIGAVSRGVLAAGASDVTRGVDQMAVGEGLARIGEVVEAAGVVDMAEGADILAQSEDVEVQSEIVHALGRADLEFAMQIAAISGQVAVVGDIAMLRDMPVLAIFLEEKGAALHDLAVAAIVKFGATRAVAKSMAQTAARVGALGAGEMAEGMARVAVADRAAAAGQAMAEAGAEKVIEGMVEIEAAQALKEVGQAVALEGVADVAAGAEMIGRAEVLDATAGALAERTE
;
A
#
# COMPACT_ATOMS: atom_id res chain seq x y z
N MET A 1 43.90 -98.11 34.73
CA MET A 1 43.21 -97.63 33.52
C MET A 1 41.93 -96.86 33.83
N ALA A 2 41.25 -96.97 34.96
CA ALA A 2 39.95 -96.27 35.30
C ALA A 2 40.05 -94.75 35.54
N THR A 3 41.21 -94.24 36.00
CA THR A 3 41.40 -92.81 36.30
C THR A 3 41.56 -91.92 35.04
N LYS A 4 42.08 -92.45 33.94
CA LYS A 4 42.20 -91.64 32.65
C LYS A 4 40.89 -91.51 31.94
N SER A 5 39.99 -92.51 31.99
CA SER A 5 38.67 -92.51 31.37
C SER A 5 37.72 -91.49 32.07
N LYS A 6 37.78 -91.41 33.42
CA LYS A 6 36.95 -90.41 34.17
C LYS A 6 37.36 -88.98 33.88
N ARG A 7 38.67 -88.65 33.73
CA ARG A 7 39.17 -87.33 33.40
C ARG A 7 38.76 -86.90 31.98
N VAL A 8 38.74 -87.79 31.01
CA VAL A 8 38.31 -87.50 29.62
C VAL A 8 36.81 -87.27 29.55
N ALA A 9 35.98 -88.03 30.32
CA ALA A 9 34.54 -87.88 30.37
C ALA A 9 34.12 -86.60 31.07
N VAL A 10 34.83 -86.19 32.15
CA VAL A 10 34.56 -84.85 32.80
C VAL A 10 34.94 -83.71 31.89
N GLY A 11 36.06 -83.78 31.17
CA GLY A 11 36.45 -82.72 30.22
C GLY A 11 35.50 -82.57 29.03
N LYS A 12 34.92 -83.66 28.51
CA LYS A 12 33.88 -83.61 27.44
C LYS A 12 32.58 -82.95 27.91
N ARG A 13 32.15 -83.21 29.14
CA ARG A 13 30.95 -82.63 29.71
C ARG A 13 31.11 -81.10 29.95
N GLU A 14 32.26 -80.70 30.46
CA GLU A 14 32.56 -79.25 30.64
C GLU A 14 32.66 -78.54 29.31
N LEU A 15 33.19 -79.12 28.24
CA LEU A 15 33.20 -78.53 26.90
C LEU A 15 31.81 -78.42 26.31
N GLN A 16 30.91 -79.38 26.56
CA GLN A 16 29.54 -79.37 26.09
C GLN A 16 28.68 -78.30 26.83
N GLU A 17 28.85 -78.18 28.13
CA GLU A 17 28.19 -77.08 28.92
C GLU A 17 28.71 -75.70 28.49
N THR A 18 29.98 -75.57 28.11
CA THR A 18 30.55 -74.32 27.60
C THR A 18 30.03 -74.01 26.19
N ALA A 19 29.88 -75.03 25.32
CA ALA A 19 29.31 -74.80 23.96
C ALA A 19 27.89 -74.29 24.03
N VAL A 20 27.01 -74.84 24.87
CA VAL A 20 25.65 -74.41 25.08
C VAL A 20 25.62 -72.97 25.64
N ALA A 21 26.45 -72.65 26.62
CA ALA A 21 26.51 -71.31 27.18
C ALA A 21 26.97 -70.22 26.16
N VAL A 22 27.88 -70.59 25.25
CA VAL A 22 28.34 -69.71 24.16
C VAL A 22 27.27 -69.54 23.06
N GLU A 23 26.50 -70.62 22.76
CA GLU A 23 25.38 -70.58 21.82
C GLU A 23 24.24 -69.69 22.37
N ASP A 24 23.88 -69.83 23.66
CA ASP A 24 22.90 -68.98 24.31
C ASP A 24 23.30 -67.46 24.23
N LEU A 25 24.59 -67.19 24.50
CA LEU A 25 25.12 -65.81 24.39
C LEU A 25 25.11 -65.32 22.95
N ALA A 26 25.40 -66.15 21.96
CA ALA A 26 25.33 -65.82 20.56
C ALA A 26 23.88 -65.42 20.14
N ILE A 27 22.89 -66.17 20.61
CA ILE A 27 21.47 -65.87 20.34
C ILE A 27 21.09 -64.59 20.99
N GLU A 28 21.47 -64.36 22.25
CA GLU A 28 21.14 -63.11 22.97
C GLU A 28 21.76 -61.88 22.27
N GLU A 29 23.05 -61.86 21.96
CA GLU A 29 23.74 -60.81 21.25
C GLU A 29 23.13 -60.54 19.83
N GLY A 30 22.80 -61.62 19.13
CA GLY A 30 22.18 -61.55 17.80
C GLY A 30 20.80 -60.89 17.83
N VAL A 31 19.94 -61.26 18.80
CA VAL A 31 18.62 -60.68 18.97
C VAL A 31 18.69 -59.15 19.35
N VAL A 32 19.57 -58.82 20.29
CA VAL A 32 19.80 -57.45 20.72
C VAL A 32 20.36 -56.61 19.57
N GLY A 33 21.33 -57.13 18.84
CA GLY A 33 21.92 -56.46 17.68
C GLY A 33 20.90 -56.19 16.57
N LEU A 34 20.02 -57.15 16.26
CA LEU A 34 18.94 -56.99 15.31
C LEU A 34 17.93 -55.91 15.77
N ALA A 35 17.54 -55.92 17.05
CA ALA A 35 16.63 -54.92 17.61
C ALA A 35 17.23 -53.50 17.54
N GLN A 36 18.52 -53.36 17.88
CA GLN A 36 19.21 -52.08 17.83
C GLN A 36 19.41 -51.59 16.40
N ALA A 37 19.73 -52.46 15.46
CA ALA A 37 19.81 -52.09 14.05
C ALA A 37 18.44 -51.64 13.50
N ALA A 38 17.35 -52.32 13.88
CA ALA A 38 15.99 -51.91 13.48
C ALA A 38 15.62 -50.53 14.05
N GLU A 39 15.88 -50.28 15.34
CA GLU A 39 15.67 -48.95 15.96
C GLU A 39 16.49 -47.87 15.25
N GLY A 40 17.72 -48.15 14.87
CA GLY A 40 18.57 -47.24 14.12
C GLY A 40 18.00 -46.91 12.74
N VAL A 41 17.39 -47.88 12.03
CA VAL A 41 16.70 -47.66 10.75
C VAL A 41 15.48 -46.74 10.94
N ASP A 42 14.68 -47.01 11.97
CA ASP A 42 13.50 -46.18 12.30
C ASP A 42 13.92 -44.71 12.60
N LYS A 43 15.00 -44.49 13.33
CA LYS A 43 15.57 -43.17 13.59
C LYS A 43 16.08 -42.50 12.31
N LEU A 44 16.68 -43.23 11.38
CA LEU A 44 17.10 -42.71 10.08
C LEU A 44 15.90 -42.22 9.24
N GLU A 45 14.81 -42.97 9.26
CA GLU A 45 13.57 -42.62 8.56
C GLU A 45 12.92 -41.41 9.18
N ALA A 46 12.79 -41.36 10.50
CA ALA A 46 12.33 -40.20 11.24
C ALA A 46 13.19 -38.95 10.97
N GLY A 47 14.50 -39.05 10.95
CA GLY A 47 15.40 -37.95 10.61
C GLY A 47 15.19 -37.42 9.18
N ARG A 48 14.89 -38.29 8.22
CA ARG A 48 14.55 -37.91 6.83
C ARG A 48 13.20 -37.18 6.75
N GLU A 49 12.20 -37.68 7.48
CA GLU A 49 10.88 -37.05 7.53
C GLU A 49 10.95 -35.65 8.13
N ILE A 50 11.64 -35.48 9.26
CA ILE A 50 11.89 -34.17 9.88
C ILE A 50 12.60 -33.24 8.90
N GLY A 51 13.60 -33.74 8.17
CA GLY A 51 14.30 -32.98 7.14
C GLY A 51 13.40 -32.60 5.95
N ALA A 52 12.39 -33.39 5.60
CA ALA A 52 11.41 -33.05 4.58
C ALA A 52 10.46 -31.94 5.05
N VAL A 53 9.96 -32.04 6.30
CA VAL A 53 9.13 -30.98 6.93
C VAL A 53 9.93 -29.69 7.02
N SER A 54 11.18 -29.72 7.48
CA SER A 54 12.06 -28.53 7.53
C SER A 54 12.16 -27.83 6.18
N ARG A 55 12.35 -28.55 5.07
CA ARG A 55 12.39 -27.97 3.73
C ARG A 55 11.07 -27.32 3.33
N GLY A 56 9.94 -27.93 3.71
CA GLY A 56 8.60 -27.35 3.47
C GLY A 56 8.41 -26.02 4.20
N VAL A 57 8.74 -25.98 5.49
CA VAL A 57 8.65 -24.76 6.31
C VAL A 57 9.61 -23.67 5.80
N LEU A 58 10.84 -24.03 5.42
CA LEU A 58 11.80 -23.10 4.83
C LEU A 58 11.26 -22.47 3.53
N ALA A 59 10.65 -23.28 2.66
CA ALA A 59 10.08 -22.77 1.42
C ALA A 59 8.88 -21.85 1.66
N ALA A 60 8.04 -22.16 2.64
CA ALA A 60 6.92 -21.30 3.05
C ALA A 60 7.42 -19.95 3.58
N GLY A 61 8.34 -19.96 4.55
CA GLY A 61 8.93 -18.75 5.11
C GLY A 61 9.63 -17.88 4.07
N ALA A 62 10.39 -18.48 3.14
CA ALA A 62 11.01 -17.73 2.04
C ALA A 62 9.97 -17.10 1.10
N SER A 63 8.86 -17.80 0.85
CA SER A 63 7.74 -17.27 0.06
C SER A 63 7.08 -16.08 0.77
N ASP A 64 6.88 -16.18 2.09
CA ASP A 64 6.23 -15.12 2.87
C ASP A 64 7.13 -13.89 3.01
N VAL A 65 8.44 -14.05 3.18
CA VAL A 65 9.40 -12.94 3.10
C VAL A 65 9.33 -12.24 1.75
N THR A 66 9.32 -13.00 0.65
CA THR A 66 9.26 -12.42 -0.70
C THR A 66 7.96 -11.64 -0.90
N ARG A 67 6.82 -12.22 -0.54
CA ARG A 67 5.51 -11.55 -0.63
C ARG A 67 5.43 -10.31 0.25
N GLY A 68 5.98 -10.38 1.46
CA GLY A 68 6.05 -9.25 2.37
C GLY A 68 6.84 -8.09 1.79
N VAL A 69 8.01 -8.36 1.21
CA VAL A 69 8.83 -7.34 0.51
C VAL A 69 8.08 -6.73 -0.67
N ASP A 70 7.42 -7.54 -1.48
CA ASP A 70 6.62 -7.06 -2.61
C ASP A 70 5.45 -6.16 -2.14
N GLN A 71 4.78 -6.55 -1.05
CA GLN A 71 3.70 -5.74 -0.45
C GLN A 71 4.22 -4.40 0.07
N MET A 72 5.38 -4.38 0.74
CA MET A 72 6.03 -3.15 1.17
C MET A 72 6.35 -2.24 -0.01
N ALA A 73 6.92 -2.77 -1.09
CA ALA A 73 7.24 -2.00 -2.29
C ALA A 73 5.99 -1.40 -2.96
N VAL A 74 4.88 -2.16 -3.02
CA VAL A 74 3.59 -1.66 -3.52
C VAL A 74 3.04 -0.57 -2.59
N GLY A 75 3.12 -0.77 -1.28
CA GLY A 75 2.69 0.21 -0.28
C GLY A 75 3.44 1.54 -0.41
N GLU A 76 4.77 1.49 -0.53
CA GLU A 76 5.59 2.69 -0.79
C GLU A 76 5.25 3.35 -2.13
N GLY A 77 4.96 2.56 -3.16
CA GLY A 77 4.52 3.07 -4.47
C GLY A 77 3.21 3.85 -4.37
N LEU A 78 2.22 3.32 -3.63
CA LEU A 78 0.95 3.99 -3.37
C LEU A 78 1.12 5.28 -2.57
N ALA A 79 1.97 5.28 -1.54
CA ALA A 79 2.26 6.48 -0.77
C ALA A 79 2.86 7.59 -1.63
N ARG A 80 3.84 7.27 -2.49
CA ARG A 80 4.41 8.25 -3.44
C ARG A 80 3.40 8.77 -4.46
N ILE A 81 2.50 7.92 -4.95
CA ILE A 81 1.41 8.36 -5.83
C ILE A 81 0.49 9.33 -5.06
N GLY A 82 0.18 9.03 -3.80
CA GLY A 82 -0.55 9.92 -2.90
C GLY A 82 0.11 11.30 -2.82
N GLU A 83 1.40 11.38 -2.53
CA GLU A 83 2.15 12.64 -2.44
C GLU A 83 2.07 13.48 -3.75
N VAL A 84 2.19 12.83 -4.91
CA VAL A 84 2.10 13.52 -6.21
C VAL A 84 0.70 14.05 -6.47
N VAL A 85 -0.34 13.26 -6.14
CA VAL A 85 -1.75 13.65 -6.31
C VAL A 85 -2.12 14.77 -5.33
N GLU A 86 -1.62 14.73 -4.09
CA GLU A 86 -1.79 15.78 -3.09
C GLU A 86 -1.17 17.10 -3.59
N ALA A 87 0.08 17.06 -4.05
CA ALA A 87 0.74 18.25 -4.59
C ALA A 87 -0.03 18.85 -5.76
N ALA A 88 -0.57 18.04 -6.68
CA ALA A 88 -1.42 18.50 -7.77
C ALA A 88 -2.72 19.14 -7.25
N GLY A 89 -3.37 18.52 -6.26
CA GLY A 89 -4.58 19.06 -5.64
C GLY A 89 -4.36 20.41 -4.94
N VAL A 90 -3.20 20.58 -4.29
CA VAL A 90 -2.81 21.87 -3.67
C VAL A 90 -2.62 22.96 -4.73
N VAL A 91 -2.00 22.62 -5.88
CA VAL A 91 -1.84 23.55 -7.00
C VAL A 91 -3.20 23.98 -7.55
N ASP A 92 -4.12 23.03 -7.81
CA ASP A 92 -5.46 23.33 -8.29
C ASP A 92 -6.24 24.24 -7.32
N MET A 93 -6.12 24.01 -6.01
CA MET A 93 -6.74 24.89 -5.01
C MET A 93 -6.16 26.30 -5.04
N ALA A 94 -4.85 26.44 -5.25
CA ALA A 94 -4.21 27.76 -5.37
C ALA A 94 -4.65 28.49 -6.64
N GLU A 95 -4.69 27.80 -7.79
CA GLU A 95 -5.19 28.35 -9.05
C GLU A 95 -6.66 28.74 -8.95
N GLY A 96 -7.49 27.90 -8.32
CA GLY A 96 -8.90 28.19 -8.06
C GLY A 96 -9.09 29.44 -7.19
N ALA A 97 -8.26 29.61 -6.15
CA ALA A 97 -8.28 30.79 -5.30
C ALA A 97 -7.88 32.07 -6.07
N ASP A 98 -6.86 32.00 -6.92
CA ASP A 98 -6.44 33.13 -7.77
C ASP A 98 -7.55 33.53 -8.77
N ILE A 99 -8.23 32.54 -9.36
CA ILE A 99 -9.38 32.78 -10.25
C ILE A 99 -10.53 33.42 -9.50
N LEU A 100 -10.81 33.00 -8.26
CA LEU A 100 -11.84 33.64 -7.41
C LEU A 100 -11.48 35.09 -7.11
N ALA A 101 -10.23 35.38 -6.74
CA ALA A 101 -9.78 36.75 -6.49
C ALA A 101 -9.96 37.66 -7.75
N GLN A 102 -9.59 37.14 -8.94
CA GLN A 102 -9.82 37.85 -10.21
C GLN A 102 -11.30 38.05 -10.49
N SER A 103 -12.16 37.09 -10.14
CA SER A 103 -13.62 37.23 -10.25
C SER A 103 -14.15 38.38 -9.39
N GLU A 104 -13.70 38.45 -8.13
CA GLU A 104 -14.06 39.55 -7.21
C GLU A 104 -13.62 40.92 -7.74
N ASP A 105 -12.40 41.01 -8.30
CA ASP A 105 -11.89 42.24 -8.92
C ASP A 105 -12.78 42.71 -10.09
N VAL A 106 -13.21 41.76 -10.96
CA VAL A 106 -14.12 42.08 -12.08
C VAL A 106 -15.51 42.48 -11.58
N GLU A 107 -15.99 41.89 -10.48
CA GLU A 107 -17.27 42.26 -9.85
C GLU A 107 -17.21 43.71 -9.34
N VAL A 108 -16.15 44.06 -8.59
CA VAL A 108 -15.92 45.44 -8.10
C VAL A 108 -15.84 46.41 -9.27
N GLN A 109 -15.14 46.09 -10.36
CA GLN A 109 -15.10 46.94 -11.56
C GLN A 109 -16.47 47.08 -12.20
N SER A 110 -17.29 46.04 -12.23
CA SER A 110 -18.66 46.08 -12.71
C SER A 110 -19.52 47.05 -11.90
N GLU A 111 -19.39 47.02 -10.57
CA GLU A 111 -20.09 47.95 -9.68
C GLU A 111 -19.69 49.42 -9.91
N ILE A 112 -18.38 49.67 -10.09
CA ILE A 112 -17.86 50.99 -10.42
C ILE A 112 -18.46 51.50 -11.74
N VAL A 113 -18.43 50.67 -12.79
CA VAL A 113 -19.01 51.01 -14.10
C VAL A 113 -20.51 51.28 -13.99
N HIS A 114 -21.23 50.48 -13.18
CA HIS A 114 -22.64 50.68 -12.91
C HIS A 114 -22.91 52.01 -12.17
N ALA A 115 -22.10 52.39 -11.19
CA ALA A 115 -22.20 53.65 -10.45
C ALA A 115 -21.93 54.86 -11.35
N LEU A 116 -20.88 54.78 -12.20
CA LEU A 116 -20.59 55.79 -13.21
C LEU A 116 -21.75 55.97 -14.20
N GLY A 117 -22.35 54.88 -14.66
CA GLY A 117 -23.52 54.92 -15.52
C GLY A 117 -24.70 55.63 -14.86
N ARG A 118 -24.97 55.38 -13.57
CA ARG A 118 -26.03 56.10 -12.83
C ARG A 118 -25.77 57.60 -12.74
N ALA A 119 -24.51 57.99 -12.48
CA ALA A 119 -24.14 59.41 -12.46
C ALA A 119 -24.32 60.05 -13.84
N ASP A 120 -23.96 59.38 -14.94
CA ASP A 120 -24.20 59.84 -16.31
C ASP A 120 -25.72 60.02 -16.59
N LEU A 121 -26.59 59.12 -16.09
CA LEU A 121 -28.03 59.23 -16.23
C LEU A 121 -28.60 60.45 -15.46
N GLU A 122 -28.18 60.62 -14.21
CA GLU A 122 -28.59 61.77 -13.40
C GLU A 122 -28.21 63.11 -14.09
N PHE A 123 -26.99 63.17 -14.64
CA PHE A 123 -26.53 64.31 -15.40
C PHE A 123 -27.35 64.51 -16.67
N ALA A 124 -27.65 63.44 -17.40
CA ALA A 124 -28.51 63.49 -18.59
C ALA A 124 -29.94 64.05 -18.26
N MET A 125 -30.50 63.58 -17.12
CA MET A 125 -31.81 64.07 -16.65
C MET A 125 -31.78 65.57 -16.29
N GLN A 126 -30.69 66.03 -15.67
CA GLN A 126 -30.51 67.45 -15.38
C GLN A 126 -30.42 68.30 -16.67
N ILE A 127 -29.65 67.85 -17.67
CA ILE A 127 -29.55 68.49 -18.97
C ILE A 127 -30.92 68.54 -19.66
N ALA A 128 -31.68 67.45 -19.64
CA ALA A 128 -33.02 67.39 -20.19
C ALA A 128 -33.97 68.39 -19.52
N ALA A 129 -33.92 68.54 -18.19
CA ALA A 129 -34.71 69.50 -17.45
C ALA A 129 -34.34 70.95 -17.82
N ILE A 130 -33.03 71.22 -17.94
CA ILE A 130 -32.57 72.57 -18.39
C ILE A 130 -33.03 72.83 -19.82
N SER A 131 -32.95 71.85 -20.73
CA SER A 131 -33.47 71.96 -22.11
C SER A 131 -34.94 72.36 -22.12
N GLY A 132 -35.77 71.68 -21.29
CA GLY A 132 -37.18 72.01 -21.15
C GLY A 132 -37.40 73.42 -20.61
N GLN A 133 -36.61 73.86 -19.63
CA GLN A 133 -36.70 75.26 -19.11
C GLN A 133 -36.33 76.30 -20.17
N VAL A 134 -35.27 76.03 -20.94
CA VAL A 134 -34.83 76.90 -22.04
C VAL A 134 -35.91 76.99 -23.12
N ALA A 135 -36.59 75.94 -23.48
CA ALA A 135 -37.70 75.93 -24.42
C ALA A 135 -38.87 76.79 -23.94
N VAL A 136 -39.27 76.63 -22.65
CA VAL A 136 -40.34 77.48 -22.06
C VAL A 136 -39.97 78.94 -22.06
N VAL A 137 -38.73 79.33 -21.79
CA VAL A 137 -38.28 80.74 -21.87
C VAL A 137 -38.29 81.23 -23.31
N GLY A 138 -37.96 80.36 -24.29
CA GLY A 138 -38.09 80.65 -25.71
C GLY A 138 -39.51 80.93 -26.12
N ASP A 139 -40.51 80.17 -25.66
CA ASP A 139 -41.93 80.41 -25.88
C ASP A 139 -42.37 81.73 -25.29
N ILE A 140 -41.93 82.04 -24.08
CA ILE A 140 -42.22 83.36 -23.45
C ILE A 140 -41.60 84.51 -24.24
N ALA A 141 -40.39 84.37 -24.76
CA ALA A 141 -39.72 85.38 -25.58
C ALA A 141 -40.48 85.61 -26.87
N MET A 142 -41.03 84.58 -27.50
CA MET A 142 -41.90 84.76 -28.70
C MET A 142 -43.17 85.54 -28.37
N LEU A 143 -43.83 85.22 -27.22
CA LEU A 143 -45.02 85.93 -26.75
C LEU A 143 -44.77 87.40 -26.39
N ARG A 144 -43.52 87.78 -26.19
CA ARG A 144 -43.06 89.14 -25.83
C ARG A 144 -42.49 89.89 -27.04
N ASP A 145 -42.75 89.46 -28.25
CA ASP A 145 -42.25 90.03 -29.49
C ASP A 145 -40.72 90.13 -29.59
N MET A 146 -39.99 89.11 -29.01
CA MET A 146 -38.52 88.99 -29.07
C MET A 146 -38.07 87.76 -29.96
N PRO A 147 -38.38 87.77 -31.26
CA PRO A 147 -38.23 86.54 -32.10
C PRO A 147 -36.79 86.09 -32.26
N VAL A 148 -35.82 87.00 -32.28
CA VAL A 148 -34.40 86.61 -32.40
C VAL A 148 -33.94 85.88 -31.15
N LEU A 149 -34.37 86.26 -29.95
CA LEU A 149 -34.07 85.60 -28.70
C LEU A 149 -34.81 84.25 -28.63
N ALA A 150 -36.05 84.19 -29.06
CA ALA A 150 -36.86 83.01 -29.09
C ALA A 150 -36.20 81.95 -29.98
N ILE A 151 -35.79 82.26 -31.22
CA ILE A 151 -35.07 81.31 -32.12
C ILE A 151 -33.76 80.87 -31.53
N PHE A 152 -32.97 81.74 -30.91
CA PHE A 152 -31.74 81.42 -30.26
C PHE A 152 -31.95 80.41 -29.10
N LEU A 153 -32.96 80.64 -28.25
CA LEU A 153 -33.28 79.77 -27.13
C LEU A 153 -33.83 78.42 -27.61
N GLU A 154 -34.64 78.38 -28.63
CA GLU A 154 -35.13 77.17 -29.27
C GLU A 154 -33.96 76.30 -29.80
N GLU A 155 -33.02 76.89 -30.56
CA GLU A 155 -31.84 76.25 -31.08
C GLU A 155 -30.96 75.70 -29.95
N LYS A 156 -30.74 76.45 -28.85
CA LYS A 156 -29.95 76.01 -27.70
C LYS A 156 -30.68 74.96 -26.87
N GLY A 157 -31.99 75.04 -26.73
CA GLY A 157 -32.84 74.04 -26.12
C GLY A 157 -32.77 72.71 -26.86
N ALA A 158 -32.91 72.75 -28.19
CA ALA A 158 -32.75 71.53 -29.01
C ALA A 158 -31.37 70.89 -28.89
N ALA A 159 -30.30 71.70 -28.92
CA ALA A 159 -28.95 71.20 -28.73
C ALA A 159 -28.73 70.52 -27.36
N LEU A 160 -29.30 71.08 -26.27
CA LEU A 160 -29.29 70.49 -24.95
C LEU A 160 -30.14 69.23 -24.91
N HIS A 161 -31.27 69.17 -25.60
CA HIS A 161 -32.09 67.97 -25.72
C HIS A 161 -31.29 66.82 -26.38
N ASP A 162 -30.65 67.13 -27.52
CA ASP A 162 -29.82 66.12 -28.23
C ASP A 162 -28.66 65.59 -27.35
N LEU A 163 -28.03 66.48 -26.59
CA LEU A 163 -26.99 66.12 -25.63
C LEU A 163 -27.54 65.21 -24.51
N ALA A 164 -28.73 65.51 -23.99
CA ALA A 164 -29.39 64.68 -22.99
C ALA A 164 -29.72 63.27 -23.55
N VAL A 165 -30.25 63.19 -24.75
CA VAL A 165 -30.54 61.93 -25.45
C VAL A 165 -29.28 61.16 -25.67
N ALA A 166 -28.18 61.75 -26.13
CA ALA A 166 -26.88 61.09 -26.30
C ALA A 166 -26.34 60.55 -24.97
N ALA A 167 -26.51 61.32 -23.88
CA ALA A 167 -26.09 60.87 -22.53
C ALA A 167 -26.94 59.70 -22.02
N ILE A 168 -28.23 59.64 -22.29
CA ILE A 168 -29.11 58.49 -21.95
C ILE A 168 -28.73 57.25 -22.75
N VAL A 169 -28.41 57.38 -24.04
CA VAL A 169 -27.96 56.30 -24.88
C VAL A 169 -26.61 55.73 -24.34
N LYS A 170 -25.67 56.62 -23.96
CA LYS A 170 -24.40 56.24 -23.33
C LYS A 170 -24.63 55.46 -22.03
N PHE A 171 -25.56 55.92 -21.16
CA PHE A 171 -25.96 55.17 -19.97
C PHE A 171 -26.42 53.75 -20.29
N GLY A 172 -27.27 53.59 -21.30
CA GLY A 172 -27.73 52.28 -21.75
C GLY A 172 -26.57 51.33 -22.12
N ALA A 173 -25.60 51.88 -22.88
CA ALA A 173 -24.39 51.13 -23.24
C ALA A 173 -23.52 50.79 -22.00
N THR A 174 -23.28 51.77 -21.12
CA THR A 174 -22.51 51.55 -19.88
C THR A 174 -23.16 50.52 -18.99
N ARG A 175 -24.49 50.56 -18.85
CA ARG A 175 -25.26 49.55 -18.11
C ARG A 175 -25.13 48.15 -18.72
N ALA A 176 -25.14 48.02 -20.04
CA ALA A 176 -24.95 46.75 -20.72
C ALA A 176 -23.54 46.15 -20.47
N VAL A 177 -22.52 47.04 -20.51
CA VAL A 177 -21.12 46.62 -20.17
C VAL A 177 -21.04 46.17 -18.73
N ALA A 178 -21.54 46.93 -17.75
CA ALA A 178 -21.54 46.53 -16.35
C ALA A 178 -22.20 45.14 -16.13
N LYS A 179 -23.38 44.94 -16.74
CA LYS A 179 -24.07 43.66 -16.68
C LYS A 179 -23.25 42.53 -17.29
N SER A 180 -22.58 42.74 -18.41
CA SER A 180 -21.70 41.74 -19.04
C SER A 180 -20.49 41.41 -18.16
N MET A 181 -19.91 42.44 -17.52
CA MET A 181 -18.80 42.21 -16.56
C MET A 181 -19.25 41.41 -15.35
N ALA A 182 -20.38 41.72 -14.73
CA ALA A 182 -20.93 40.95 -13.62
C ALA A 182 -21.22 39.50 -14.01
N GLN A 183 -21.75 39.25 -15.21
CA GLN A 183 -21.97 37.91 -15.70
C GLN A 183 -20.65 37.13 -15.94
N THR A 184 -19.63 37.83 -16.40
CA THR A 184 -18.29 37.25 -16.60
C THR A 184 -17.68 36.94 -15.25
N ALA A 185 -17.72 37.84 -14.28
CA ALA A 185 -17.27 37.60 -12.91
C ALA A 185 -17.94 36.35 -12.32
N ALA A 186 -19.26 36.25 -12.39
CA ALA A 186 -19.98 35.08 -11.87
C ALA A 186 -19.55 33.75 -12.52
N ARG A 187 -19.27 33.76 -13.84
CA ARG A 187 -18.78 32.56 -14.55
C ARG A 187 -17.36 32.21 -14.16
N VAL A 188 -16.48 33.20 -14.08
CA VAL A 188 -15.08 33.01 -13.66
C VAL A 188 -15.04 32.54 -12.22
N GLY A 189 -15.85 33.12 -11.33
CA GLY A 189 -15.97 32.66 -9.95
C GLY A 189 -16.46 31.21 -9.82
N ALA A 190 -17.43 30.80 -10.65
CA ALA A 190 -17.88 29.40 -10.68
C ALA A 190 -16.79 28.44 -11.15
N LEU A 191 -15.94 28.85 -12.11
CA LEU A 191 -14.79 28.07 -12.53
C LEU A 191 -13.76 27.94 -11.40
N GLY A 192 -13.38 29.04 -10.74
CA GLY A 192 -12.45 29.02 -9.62
C GLY A 192 -12.94 28.15 -8.45
N ALA A 193 -14.23 28.21 -8.12
CA ALA A 193 -14.85 27.34 -7.12
C ALA A 193 -14.82 25.86 -7.55
N GLY A 194 -14.98 25.59 -8.85
CA GLY A 194 -14.87 24.25 -9.42
C GLY A 194 -13.44 23.67 -9.26
N GLU A 195 -12.43 24.46 -9.63
CA GLU A 195 -11.01 24.07 -9.49
C GLU A 195 -10.64 23.81 -8.03
N MET A 196 -11.08 24.66 -7.10
CA MET A 196 -10.87 24.43 -5.67
C MET A 196 -11.53 23.13 -5.19
N ALA A 197 -12.75 22.86 -5.61
CA ALA A 197 -13.46 21.63 -5.24
C ALA A 197 -12.77 20.38 -5.81
N GLU A 198 -12.27 20.46 -7.04
CA GLU A 198 -11.49 19.37 -7.66
C GLU A 198 -10.16 19.16 -6.94
N GLY A 199 -9.44 20.22 -6.59
CA GLY A 199 -8.23 20.18 -5.79
C GLY A 199 -8.46 19.52 -4.42
N MET A 200 -9.49 19.90 -3.69
CA MET A 200 -9.87 19.25 -2.43
C MET A 200 -10.20 17.76 -2.59
N ALA A 201 -10.89 17.40 -3.67
CA ALA A 201 -11.20 16.01 -3.96
C ALA A 201 -9.92 15.19 -4.24
N ARG A 202 -8.95 15.78 -4.97
CA ARG A 202 -7.63 15.14 -5.22
C ARG A 202 -6.86 14.93 -3.93
N VAL A 203 -6.80 15.91 -3.04
CA VAL A 203 -6.16 15.77 -1.72
C VAL A 203 -6.82 14.63 -0.92
N ALA A 204 -8.15 14.57 -0.88
CA ALA A 204 -8.86 13.50 -0.17
C ALA A 204 -8.62 12.09 -0.79
N VAL A 205 -8.36 11.99 -2.08
CA VAL A 205 -7.95 10.73 -2.74
C VAL A 205 -6.50 10.39 -2.38
N ALA A 206 -5.61 11.38 -2.36
CA ALA A 206 -4.22 11.25 -1.97
C ALA A 206 -4.06 10.71 -0.55
N ASP A 207 -4.80 11.27 0.41
CA ASP A 207 -4.83 10.81 1.81
C ASP A 207 -5.21 9.33 1.92
N ARG A 208 -6.23 8.91 1.16
CA ARG A 208 -6.66 7.50 1.13
C ARG A 208 -5.61 6.60 0.51
N ALA A 209 -4.95 7.04 -0.56
CA ALA A 209 -3.88 6.29 -1.19
C ALA A 209 -2.67 6.14 -0.25
N ALA A 210 -2.29 7.21 0.44
CA ALA A 210 -1.21 7.19 1.43
C ALA A 210 -1.54 6.23 2.60
N ALA A 211 -2.75 6.32 3.16
CA ALA A 211 -3.20 5.44 4.24
C ALA A 211 -3.25 3.96 3.80
N ALA A 212 -3.73 3.67 2.59
CA ALA A 212 -3.72 2.32 2.02
C ALA A 212 -2.29 1.82 1.79
N GLY A 213 -1.40 2.68 1.29
CA GLY A 213 0.01 2.38 1.10
C GLY A 213 0.71 2.03 2.41
N GLN A 214 0.48 2.80 3.46
CA GLN A 214 1.01 2.54 4.80
C GLN A 214 0.50 1.22 5.37
N ALA A 215 -0.80 0.95 5.29
CA ALA A 215 -1.38 -0.31 5.77
C ALA A 215 -0.81 -1.54 5.00
N MET A 216 -0.58 -1.41 3.68
CA MET A 216 0.07 -2.46 2.90
C MET A 216 1.53 -2.67 3.30
N ALA A 217 2.28 -1.60 3.56
CA ALA A 217 3.66 -1.69 4.01
C ALA A 217 3.77 -2.35 5.39
N GLU A 218 2.88 -2.01 6.33
CA GLU A 218 2.79 -2.63 7.66
C GLU A 218 2.47 -4.12 7.56
N ALA A 219 1.45 -4.50 6.78
CA ALA A 219 1.10 -5.90 6.56
C ALA A 219 2.23 -6.68 5.86
N GLY A 220 2.97 -6.04 4.95
CA GLY A 220 4.15 -6.60 4.32
C GLY A 220 5.29 -6.85 5.32
N ALA A 221 5.53 -5.89 6.22
CA ALA A 221 6.53 -6.03 7.28
C ALA A 221 6.20 -7.17 8.26
N GLU A 222 4.94 -7.32 8.66
CA GLU A 222 4.48 -8.45 9.48
C GLU A 222 4.76 -9.79 8.79
N LYS A 223 4.45 -9.92 7.50
CA LYS A 223 4.74 -11.13 6.73
C LYS A 223 6.22 -11.44 6.61
N VAL A 224 7.07 -10.43 6.48
CA VAL A 224 8.54 -10.61 6.50
C VAL A 224 8.98 -11.19 7.84
N ILE A 225 8.48 -10.65 8.96
CA ILE A 225 8.79 -11.14 10.29
C ILE A 225 8.32 -12.59 10.47
N GLU A 226 7.09 -12.90 10.08
CA GLU A 226 6.50 -14.24 10.14
C GLU A 226 7.33 -15.25 9.33
N GLY A 227 7.67 -14.91 8.09
CA GLY A 227 8.52 -15.73 7.25
C GLY A 227 9.94 -15.92 7.80
N MET A 228 10.52 -14.91 8.47
CA MET A 228 11.82 -15.06 9.15
C MET A 228 11.74 -16.03 10.32
N VAL A 229 10.68 -15.99 11.12
CA VAL A 229 10.45 -16.94 12.22
C VAL A 229 10.30 -18.38 11.69
N GLU A 230 9.58 -18.56 10.58
CA GLU A 230 9.44 -19.86 9.92
C GLU A 230 10.78 -20.39 9.40
N ILE A 231 11.62 -19.52 8.82
CA ILE A 231 12.97 -19.89 8.38
C ILE A 231 13.84 -20.35 9.56
N GLU A 232 13.79 -19.64 10.68
CA GLU A 232 14.51 -20.01 11.91
C GLU A 232 14.01 -21.36 12.46
N ALA A 233 12.70 -21.56 12.52
CA ALA A 233 12.09 -22.83 12.93
C ALA A 233 12.49 -23.99 11.99
N ALA A 234 12.55 -23.74 10.69
CA ALA A 234 13.01 -24.71 9.72
C ALA A 234 14.48 -25.11 9.93
N GLN A 235 15.35 -24.16 10.28
CA GLN A 235 16.75 -24.44 10.61
C GLN A 235 16.86 -25.30 11.86
N ALA A 236 16.12 -24.99 12.92
CA ALA A 236 16.09 -25.81 14.13
C ALA A 236 15.60 -27.24 13.86
N LEU A 237 14.52 -27.39 13.07
CA LEU A 237 14.03 -28.72 12.64
C LEU A 237 15.07 -29.49 11.84
N LYS A 238 15.82 -28.83 10.97
CA LYS A 238 16.91 -29.46 10.21
C LYS A 238 18.00 -30.02 11.13
N GLU A 239 18.39 -29.24 12.14
CA GLU A 239 19.40 -29.68 13.12
C GLU A 239 18.92 -30.90 13.91
N VAL A 240 17.67 -30.86 14.38
CA VAL A 240 17.05 -32.02 15.07
C VAL A 240 16.99 -33.22 14.14
N GLY A 241 16.55 -33.08 12.90
CA GLY A 241 16.50 -34.18 11.94
C GLY A 241 17.87 -34.79 11.65
N GLN A 242 18.92 -33.97 11.57
CA GLN A 242 20.30 -34.42 11.41
C GLN A 242 20.81 -35.16 12.65
N ALA A 243 20.51 -34.68 13.85
CA ALA A 243 20.90 -35.31 15.10
C ALA A 243 20.26 -36.71 15.23
N VAL A 244 18.96 -36.83 14.96
CA VAL A 244 18.23 -38.11 14.98
C VAL A 244 18.79 -39.06 13.92
N ALA A 245 19.10 -38.58 12.73
CA ALA A 245 19.71 -39.44 11.70
C ALA A 245 21.11 -39.93 12.08
N LEU A 246 21.95 -39.08 12.70
CA LEU A 246 23.27 -39.47 13.18
C LEU A 246 23.18 -40.51 14.29
N GLU A 247 22.24 -40.36 15.23
CA GLU A 247 21.98 -41.39 16.26
C GLU A 247 21.54 -42.68 15.62
N GLY A 248 20.64 -42.65 14.63
CA GLY A 248 20.24 -43.85 13.88
C GLY A 248 21.39 -44.54 13.18
N VAL A 249 22.34 -43.80 12.58
CA VAL A 249 23.57 -44.40 12.00
C VAL A 249 24.39 -45.10 13.07
N ALA A 250 24.54 -44.48 14.25
CA ALA A 250 25.30 -45.08 15.36
C ALA A 250 24.65 -46.37 15.86
N ASP A 251 23.33 -46.40 15.98
CA ASP A 251 22.59 -47.60 16.41
C ASP A 251 22.65 -48.72 15.39
N VAL A 252 22.54 -48.43 14.09
CA VAL A 252 22.74 -49.42 13.03
C VAL A 252 24.15 -50.03 13.09
N ALA A 253 25.17 -49.17 13.28
CA ALA A 253 26.56 -49.63 13.38
C ALA A 253 26.79 -50.51 14.61
N ALA A 254 26.26 -50.12 15.78
CA ALA A 254 26.34 -50.90 17.01
C ALA A 254 25.59 -52.25 16.89
N GLY A 255 24.40 -52.24 16.32
CA GLY A 255 23.62 -53.43 16.02
C GLY A 255 24.37 -54.41 15.08
N ALA A 256 24.99 -53.89 14.03
CA ALA A 256 25.79 -54.67 13.10
C ALA A 256 27.04 -55.29 13.78
N GLU A 257 27.69 -54.55 14.69
CA GLU A 257 28.80 -55.05 15.47
C GLU A 257 28.38 -56.21 16.40
N MET A 258 27.22 -56.09 17.06
CA MET A 258 26.67 -57.18 17.91
C MET A 258 26.32 -58.43 17.10
N ILE A 259 25.72 -58.26 15.91
CA ILE A 259 25.42 -59.36 15.00
C ILE A 259 26.72 -60.08 14.58
N GLY A 260 27.75 -59.29 14.22
CA GLY A 260 29.04 -59.85 13.86
C GLY A 260 29.71 -60.63 15.02
N ARG A 261 29.56 -60.18 16.28
CA ARG A 261 30.01 -60.92 17.48
C ARG A 261 29.21 -62.20 17.68
N ALA A 262 27.90 -62.17 17.53
CA ALA A 262 27.01 -63.30 17.61
C ALA A 262 27.40 -64.37 16.60
N GLU A 263 27.73 -64.03 15.35
CA GLU A 263 28.21 -64.98 14.33
C GLU A 263 29.54 -65.66 14.74
N VAL A 264 30.48 -64.93 15.33
CA VAL A 264 31.75 -65.49 15.83
C VAL A 264 31.52 -66.43 17.03
N LEU A 265 30.61 -66.06 17.95
CA LEU A 265 30.24 -66.87 19.08
C LEU A 265 29.55 -68.14 18.63
N ASP A 266 28.62 -68.09 17.69
CA ASP A 266 27.96 -69.30 17.13
C ASP A 266 28.94 -70.22 16.45
N ALA A 267 29.85 -69.72 15.62
CA ALA A 267 30.92 -70.52 15.01
C ALA A 267 31.82 -71.14 16.07
N THR A 268 32.06 -70.45 17.19
CA THR A 268 32.87 -70.96 18.30
C THR A 268 32.14 -72.09 19.05
N ALA A 269 30.83 -71.91 19.31
CA ALA A 269 30.00 -72.99 19.91
C ALA A 269 29.96 -74.23 19.07
N GLY A 270 29.78 -74.09 17.73
CA GLY A 270 29.84 -75.23 16.81
C GLY A 270 31.17 -75.98 16.83
N ALA A 271 32.29 -75.22 16.81
CA ALA A 271 33.64 -75.87 16.91
C ALA A 271 33.90 -76.55 18.26
N LEU A 272 33.30 -76.06 19.36
CA LEU A 272 33.35 -76.71 20.66
C LEU A 272 32.48 -77.97 20.71
N ALA A 273 31.30 -77.97 20.11
CA ALA A 273 30.38 -79.08 20.01
C ALA A 273 31.02 -80.27 19.21
N GLU A 274 31.62 -79.98 18.03
CA GLU A 274 32.31 -80.94 17.21
C GLU A 274 33.47 -81.71 17.97
N ARG A 275 34.12 -80.99 18.88
CA ARG A 275 35.20 -81.64 19.73
C ARG A 275 34.66 -82.53 20.82
N THR A 276 33.40 -82.54 21.07
CA THR A 276 32.73 -83.39 22.07
C THR A 276 32.13 -84.65 21.48
N GLU A 277 31.91 -84.67 20.15
CA GLU A 277 31.62 -85.94 19.44
C GLU A 277 32.89 -86.83 19.29
#